data_1e7ed8dbea0f38c1855e1d4adb02dc31
#
_entry.id   1e7ed8dbea0f38c1855e1d4adb02dc31
#
_cell.length_a   1.000
_cell.length_b   1.000
_cell.length_c   1.000
_cell.angle_alpha   90.00
_cell.angle_beta   90.00
_cell.angle_gamma   90.00
#
_symmetry.space_group_name_H-M   'P 1'
#
loop_
_entity.id
_entity.type
_entity.pdbx_description
1 polymer ?
#
loop_
_entity_poly.entity_id
_entity_poly.type
_entity_poly.pdbx_seq_one_letter_code
_entity_poly.pdbx_strand_id
1 'polypeptide(L)'
;MNKDKLGKALAAGAGAAAAAAVAATTVAATKKMRRQQEEEIENAVQNRDYGDKQVYFVGGGIASLAGAAYLVRDANFKGKNIHILEGMDILGGSNDGIGTPEKGFVCRGGRMLNEETYENFWDLFSSIPSLDNPDRDVTTEIMNFDH
;
A
#
# COMPACT_ATOMS: atom_id res chain seq x y z
N MET A 1 -47.00 21.19 -31.19
CA MET A 1 -45.73 20.46 -31.02
C MET A 1 -45.68 19.37 -32.09
N ASN A 2 -44.66 19.39 -32.97
CA ASN A 2 -44.62 18.57 -34.16
C ASN A 2 -44.32 17.11 -33.79
N LYS A 3 -45.14 16.15 -34.24
CA LYS A 3 -45.00 14.70 -33.95
C LYS A 3 -43.64 14.13 -34.31
N ASP A 4 -42.95 14.68 -35.33
CA ASP A 4 -41.64 14.26 -35.76
C ASP A 4 -40.52 14.66 -34.79
N LYS A 5 -40.67 15.77 -34.08
CA LYS A 5 -39.72 16.19 -33.05
C LYS A 5 -39.82 15.32 -31.79
N LEU A 6 -41.04 14.88 -31.47
CA LEU A 6 -41.26 14.00 -30.31
C LEU A 6 -40.72 12.59 -30.55
N GLY A 7 -40.90 12.05 -31.78
CA GLY A 7 -40.35 10.74 -32.17
C GLY A 7 -38.82 10.71 -32.15
N LYS A 8 -38.17 11.77 -32.65
CA LYS A 8 -36.70 11.89 -32.63
C LYS A 8 -36.13 12.04 -31.18
N ALA A 9 -36.85 12.77 -30.32
CA ALA A 9 -36.43 12.91 -28.91
C ALA A 9 -36.56 11.60 -28.13
N LEU A 10 -37.62 10.82 -28.38
CA LEU A 10 -37.81 9.51 -27.74
C LEU A 10 -36.78 8.48 -28.26
N ALA A 11 -36.44 8.49 -29.55
CA ALA A 11 -35.41 7.60 -30.10
C ALA A 11 -34.02 7.94 -29.58
N ALA A 12 -33.68 9.23 -29.44
CA ALA A 12 -32.40 9.66 -28.87
C ALA A 12 -32.28 9.30 -27.38
N GLY A 13 -33.38 9.42 -26.62
CA GLY A 13 -33.40 9.04 -25.20
C GLY A 13 -33.23 7.54 -24.98
N ALA A 14 -33.84 6.71 -25.83
CA ALA A 14 -33.71 5.25 -25.76
C ALA A 14 -32.29 4.78 -26.09
N GLY A 15 -31.65 5.42 -27.12
CA GLY A 15 -30.27 5.12 -27.47
C GLY A 15 -29.26 5.48 -26.36
N ALA A 16 -29.44 6.62 -25.71
CA ALA A 16 -28.58 7.05 -24.62
C ALA A 16 -28.72 6.13 -23.39
N ALA A 17 -29.94 5.72 -23.06
CA ALA A 17 -30.19 4.79 -21.96
C ALA A 17 -29.59 3.39 -22.23
N ALA A 18 -29.70 2.89 -23.45
CA ALA A 18 -29.10 1.62 -23.84
C ALA A 18 -27.55 1.68 -23.80
N ALA A 19 -26.94 2.77 -24.28
CA ALA A 19 -25.49 2.96 -24.22
C ALA A 19 -24.98 3.05 -22.77
N ALA A 20 -25.70 3.75 -21.89
CA ALA A 20 -25.37 3.84 -20.47
C ALA A 20 -25.49 2.47 -19.78
N ALA A 21 -26.49 1.68 -20.12
CA ALA A 21 -26.66 0.33 -19.55
C ALA A 21 -25.51 -0.60 -19.99
N VAL A 22 -25.12 -0.55 -21.27
CA VAL A 22 -23.97 -1.34 -21.76
C VAL A 22 -22.67 -0.90 -21.09
N ALA A 23 -22.43 0.40 -20.94
CA ALA A 23 -21.27 0.92 -20.24
C ALA A 23 -21.24 0.46 -18.76
N ALA A 24 -22.37 0.52 -18.07
CA ALA A 24 -22.48 0.08 -16.66
C ALA A 24 -22.19 -1.42 -16.53
N THR A 25 -22.72 -2.24 -17.44
CA THR A 25 -22.47 -3.70 -17.40
C THR A 25 -21.01 -4.04 -17.70
N THR A 26 -20.37 -3.36 -18.65
CA THR A 26 -18.93 -3.55 -18.93
C THR A 26 -18.07 -3.13 -17.76
N VAL A 27 -18.33 -2.01 -17.12
CA VAL A 27 -17.61 -1.57 -15.90
C VAL A 27 -17.79 -2.57 -14.77
N ALA A 28 -19.01 -3.06 -14.54
CA ALA A 28 -19.26 -4.06 -13.50
C ALA A 28 -18.57 -5.39 -13.79
N ALA A 29 -18.57 -5.84 -15.07
CA ALA A 29 -17.86 -7.05 -15.48
C ALA A 29 -16.34 -6.90 -15.30
N THR A 30 -15.77 -5.79 -15.72
CA THR A 30 -14.33 -5.50 -15.54
C THR A 30 -13.95 -5.46 -14.06
N LYS A 31 -14.75 -4.82 -13.20
CA LYS A 31 -14.54 -4.78 -11.74
C LYS A 31 -14.62 -6.19 -11.12
N LYS A 32 -15.55 -7.01 -11.58
CA LYS A 32 -15.66 -8.40 -11.12
C LYS A 32 -14.45 -9.24 -11.53
N MET A 33 -14.02 -9.14 -12.79
CA MET A 33 -12.82 -9.84 -13.28
C MET A 33 -11.57 -9.43 -12.53
N ARG A 34 -11.40 -8.13 -12.27
CA ARG A 34 -10.28 -7.62 -11.49
C ARG A 34 -10.26 -8.19 -10.07
N ARG A 35 -11.40 -8.21 -9.38
CA ARG A 35 -11.50 -8.81 -8.04
C ARG A 35 -11.17 -10.30 -8.04
N GLN A 36 -11.67 -11.05 -9.02
CA GLN A 36 -11.34 -12.46 -9.14
C GLN A 36 -9.85 -12.69 -9.37
N GLN A 37 -9.22 -11.86 -10.19
CA GLN A 37 -7.78 -11.92 -10.43
C GLN A 37 -6.98 -11.55 -9.17
N GLU A 38 -7.41 -10.54 -8.43
CA GLU A 38 -6.81 -10.16 -7.14
C GLU A 38 -6.92 -11.31 -6.12
N GLU A 39 -8.09 -11.95 -6.00
CA GLU A 39 -8.30 -13.12 -5.14
C GLU A 39 -7.45 -14.33 -5.55
N GLU A 40 -7.33 -14.60 -6.86
CA GLU A 40 -6.47 -15.67 -7.37
C GLU A 40 -5.00 -15.43 -7.07
N ILE A 41 -4.52 -14.18 -7.21
CA ILE A 41 -3.15 -13.78 -6.89
C ILE A 41 -2.92 -13.94 -5.39
N GLU A 42 -3.83 -13.43 -4.55
CA GLU A 42 -3.73 -13.54 -3.09
C GLU A 42 -3.68 -14.99 -2.64
N ASN A 43 -4.58 -15.83 -3.16
CA ASN A 43 -4.57 -17.27 -2.87
C ASN A 43 -3.27 -17.93 -3.34
N ALA A 44 -2.75 -17.57 -4.51
CA ALA A 44 -1.49 -18.10 -5.01
C ALA A 44 -0.31 -17.68 -4.12
N VAL A 45 -0.31 -16.47 -3.60
CA VAL A 45 0.71 -15.97 -2.66
C VAL A 45 0.61 -16.69 -1.32
N GLN A 46 -0.60 -16.80 -0.74
CA GLN A 46 -0.83 -17.46 0.55
C GLN A 46 -0.43 -18.95 0.53
N ASN A 47 -0.61 -19.60 -0.60
CA ASN A 47 -0.24 -21.02 -0.77
C ASN A 47 1.20 -21.22 -1.26
N ARG A 48 2.00 -20.15 -1.40
CA ARG A 48 3.37 -20.26 -1.87
C ARG A 48 4.26 -20.84 -0.79
N ASP A 49 4.89 -21.98 -1.08
CA ASP A 49 5.90 -22.56 -0.21
C ASP A 49 7.31 -22.24 -0.73
N TYR A 50 8.05 -21.51 0.07
CA TYR A 50 9.45 -21.18 -0.21
C TYR A 50 10.43 -22.24 0.31
N GLY A 51 9.94 -23.29 0.98
CA GLY A 51 10.78 -24.33 1.58
C GLY A 51 11.76 -23.75 2.59
N ASP A 52 13.04 -24.12 2.43
CA ASP A 52 14.14 -23.66 3.29
C ASP A 52 14.94 -22.51 2.68
N LYS A 53 14.38 -21.82 1.70
CA LYS A 53 15.04 -20.64 1.10
C LYS A 53 15.29 -19.58 2.15
N GLN A 54 16.51 -19.00 2.10
CA GLN A 54 16.95 -17.93 2.98
C GLN A 54 17.08 -16.65 2.17
N VAL A 55 16.71 -15.52 2.78
CA VAL A 55 16.88 -14.19 2.20
C VAL A 55 17.84 -13.40 3.08
N TYR A 56 18.80 -12.75 2.47
CA TYR A 56 19.78 -11.92 3.15
C TYR A 56 19.72 -10.49 2.61
N PHE A 57 19.46 -9.54 3.49
CA PHE A 57 19.58 -8.11 3.22
C PHE A 57 20.91 -7.62 3.78
N VAL A 58 21.68 -6.90 2.98
CA VAL A 58 22.94 -6.30 3.41
C VAL A 58 22.73 -4.81 3.69
N GLY A 59 22.89 -4.44 4.95
CA GLY A 59 22.55 -3.13 5.49
C GLY A 59 21.14 -3.08 6.09
N GLY A 60 21.03 -2.48 7.27
CA GLY A 60 19.78 -2.34 8.05
C GLY A 60 19.05 -1.02 7.79
N GLY A 61 19.19 -0.44 6.61
CA GLY A 61 18.45 0.77 6.23
C GLY A 61 16.98 0.50 5.91
N ILE A 62 16.20 1.57 5.70
CA ILE A 62 14.75 1.49 5.49
C ILE A 62 14.35 0.58 4.34
N ALA A 63 15.14 0.53 3.26
CA ALA A 63 14.86 -0.33 2.12
C ALA A 63 14.90 -1.81 2.47
N SER A 64 15.89 -2.24 3.26
CA SER A 64 16.02 -3.62 3.74
C SER A 64 14.93 -3.97 4.74
N LEU A 65 14.62 -3.06 5.66
CA LEU A 65 13.55 -3.24 6.65
C LEU A 65 12.18 -3.33 5.97
N ALA A 66 11.90 -2.44 5.03
CA ALA A 66 10.67 -2.48 4.24
C ALA A 66 10.58 -3.76 3.40
N GLY A 67 11.65 -4.13 2.71
CA GLY A 67 11.69 -5.37 1.92
C GLY A 67 11.43 -6.61 2.76
N ALA A 68 11.99 -6.68 3.97
CA ALA A 68 11.73 -7.77 4.92
C ALA A 68 10.26 -7.79 5.38
N ALA A 69 9.69 -6.62 5.69
CA ALA A 69 8.29 -6.49 6.09
C ALA A 69 7.34 -6.94 4.96
N TYR A 70 7.56 -6.50 3.73
CA TYR A 70 6.78 -6.91 2.57
C TYR A 70 6.90 -8.40 2.27
N LEU A 71 8.08 -9.00 2.42
CA LEU A 71 8.23 -10.44 2.25
C LEU A 71 7.38 -11.25 3.25
N VAL A 72 7.29 -10.78 4.49
CA VAL A 72 6.45 -11.44 5.51
C VAL A 72 4.97 -11.15 5.24
N ARG A 73 4.59 -9.87 5.10
CA ARG A 73 3.21 -9.41 5.00
C ARG A 73 2.53 -9.87 3.70
N ASP A 74 3.20 -9.63 2.57
CA ASP A 74 2.57 -9.74 1.26
C ASP A 74 2.99 -10.98 0.48
N ALA A 75 4.14 -11.56 0.79
CA ALA A 75 4.63 -12.76 0.12
C ALA A 75 4.50 -14.04 0.97
N ASN A 76 4.00 -13.94 2.19
CA ASN A 76 3.90 -15.07 3.14
C ASN A 76 5.25 -15.79 3.36
N PHE A 77 6.35 -15.03 3.32
CA PHE A 77 7.67 -15.59 3.54
C PHE A 77 7.91 -15.79 5.04
N LYS A 78 8.55 -16.90 5.43
CA LYS A 78 8.81 -17.19 6.84
C LYS A 78 9.84 -16.21 7.40
N GLY A 79 9.47 -15.38 8.37
CA GLY A 79 10.35 -14.38 8.97
C GLY A 79 11.66 -14.94 9.52
N LYS A 80 11.65 -16.18 10.05
CA LYS A 80 12.84 -16.88 10.53
C LYS A 80 13.89 -17.15 9.43
N ASN A 81 13.51 -17.06 8.18
CA ASN A 81 14.38 -17.27 7.01
C ASN A 81 14.84 -15.94 6.39
N ILE A 82 14.54 -14.80 7.03
CA ILE A 82 14.97 -13.48 6.60
C ILE A 82 16.05 -12.97 7.54
N HIS A 83 17.18 -12.59 6.98
CA HIS A 83 18.35 -12.13 7.72
C HIS A 83 18.73 -10.72 7.25
N ILE A 84 18.85 -9.80 8.20
CA ILE A 84 19.33 -8.44 7.95
C ILE A 84 20.70 -8.32 8.56
N LEU A 85 21.71 -8.11 7.72
CA LEU A 85 23.11 -7.99 8.13
C LEU A 85 23.45 -6.51 8.24
N GLU A 86 23.64 -6.02 9.46
CA GLU A 86 24.02 -4.65 9.75
C GLU A 86 25.36 -4.63 10.50
N GLY A 87 26.25 -3.71 10.12
CA GLY A 87 27.55 -3.55 10.75
C GLY A 87 27.57 -2.58 11.92
N MET A 88 26.49 -1.83 12.13
CA MET A 88 26.33 -0.91 13.26
C MET A 88 25.34 -1.45 14.27
N ASP A 89 25.44 -0.96 15.52
CA ASP A 89 24.56 -1.38 16.62
C ASP A 89 23.13 -0.81 16.50
N ILE A 90 22.85 0.03 15.48
CA ILE A 90 21.56 0.67 15.27
C ILE A 90 21.08 0.43 13.84
N LEU A 91 19.79 0.11 13.71
CA LEU A 91 19.10 0.01 12.42
C LEU A 91 18.58 1.38 11.97
N GLY A 92 18.19 1.48 10.71
CA GLY A 92 17.59 2.68 10.13
C GLY A 92 18.45 3.33 9.04
N GLY A 93 19.76 3.08 9.04
CA GLY A 93 20.69 3.66 8.08
C GLY A 93 20.71 5.19 8.14
N SER A 94 20.39 5.87 7.03
CA SER A 94 20.32 7.33 7.01
C SER A 94 19.10 7.91 7.77
N ASN A 95 18.17 7.08 8.17
CA ASN A 95 16.99 7.45 8.95
C ASN A 95 17.11 7.05 10.43
N ASP A 96 18.29 6.64 10.87
CA ASP A 96 18.53 6.34 12.26
C ASP A 96 18.36 7.60 13.13
N GLY A 97 17.98 7.37 14.38
CA GLY A 97 17.88 8.41 15.40
C GLY A 97 18.31 7.86 16.75
N ILE A 98 18.89 8.70 17.56
CA ILE A 98 19.34 8.36 18.92
C ILE A 98 18.85 9.41 19.90
N GLY A 99 18.35 8.99 21.03
CA GLY A 99 17.88 9.91 22.07
C GLY A 99 16.86 9.30 23.00
N THR A 100 16.34 10.15 23.88
CA THR A 100 15.23 9.84 24.76
C THR A 100 14.27 11.03 24.82
N PRO A 101 13.01 10.81 25.25
CA PRO A 101 12.04 11.92 25.40
C PRO A 101 12.57 13.07 26.28
N GLU A 102 13.35 12.74 27.34
CA GLU A 102 13.87 13.73 28.29
C GLU A 102 15.05 14.54 27.74
N LYS A 103 15.86 13.95 26.86
CA LYS A 103 17.07 14.56 26.28
C LYS A 103 16.88 15.06 24.85
N GLY A 104 15.73 14.74 24.25
CA GLY A 104 15.46 14.95 22.84
C GLY A 104 16.12 13.88 21.97
N PHE A 105 15.86 13.97 20.68
CA PHE A 105 16.36 13.04 19.69
C PHE A 105 17.32 13.73 18.73
N VAL A 106 18.39 13.02 18.37
CA VAL A 106 19.34 13.42 17.34
C VAL A 106 19.15 12.53 16.14
N CYS A 107 18.92 13.13 14.98
CA CYS A 107 18.81 12.45 13.70
C CYS A 107 19.84 12.98 12.72
N ARG A 108 20.16 12.21 11.66
CA ARG A 108 21.14 12.59 10.64
C ARG A 108 20.70 13.77 9.76
N GLY A 109 19.42 14.11 9.79
CA GLY A 109 18.85 15.25 9.08
C GLY A 109 17.35 15.13 8.92
N GLY A 110 16.69 16.26 8.64
CA GLY A 110 15.27 16.29 8.34
C GLY A 110 14.96 15.52 7.06
N ARG A 111 13.75 14.99 6.99
CA ARG A 111 13.18 14.36 5.80
C ARG A 111 11.88 15.06 5.48
N MET A 112 11.77 15.51 4.24
CA MET A 112 10.47 15.98 3.73
C MET A 112 9.77 14.80 3.07
N LEU A 113 8.57 14.52 3.53
CA LEU A 113 7.71 13.49 2.97
C LEU A 113 6.68 14.15 2.06
N ASN A 114 6.33 13.46 0.99
CA ASN A 114 5.33 13.92 0.02
C ASN A 114 4.21 12.89 -0.03
N GLU A 115 2.99 13.32 0.23
CA GLU A 115 1.80 12.46 0.24
C GLU A 115 1.53 11.81 -1.13
N GLU A 116 1.83 12.53 -2.22
CA GLU A 116 1.47 12.11 -3.56
C GLU A 116 2.44 11.07 -4.17
N THR A 117 3.68 10.97 -3.69
CA THR A 117 4.73 10.23 -4.40
C THR A 117 5.36 9.09 -3.63
N TYR A 118 5.16 8.98 -2.33
CA TYR A 118 5.75 7.92 -1.50
C TYR A 118 4.77 6.77 -1.24
N GLU A 119 4.15 6.23 -2.29
CA GLU A 119 3.10 5.20 -2.19
C GLU A 119 3.52 4.00 -1.32
N ASN A 120 4.68 3.41 -1.60
CA ASN A 120 5.18 2.26 -0.82
C ASN A 120 5.48 2.62 0.65
N PHE A 121 5.91 3.86 0.90
CA PHE A 121 6.16 4.33 2.25
C PHE A 121 4.86 4.40 3.03
N TRP A 122 3.86 5.07 2.49
CA TRP A 122 2.55 5.22 3.14
C TRP A 122 1.83 3.88 3.31
N ASP A 123 1.92 2.99 2.31
CA ASP A 123 1.38 1.64 2.41
C ASP A 123 2.02 0.84 3.54
N LEU A 124 3.35 0.88 3.65
CA LEU A 124 4.06 0.19 4.74
C LEU A 124 3.68 0.76 6.10
N PHE A 125 3.76 2.08 6.26
CA PHE A 125 3.55 2.74 7.56
C PHE A 125 2.09 2.67 8.02
N SER A 126 1.12 2.58 7.11
CA SER A 126 -0.29 2.31 7.46
C SER A 126 -0.52 0.91 8.03
N SER A 127 0.41 -0.01 7.84
CA SER A 127 0.34 -1.35 8.41
C SER A 127 1.08 -1.49 9.76
N ILE A 128 1.74 -0.43 10.22
CA ILE A 128 2.52 -0.42 11.47
C ILE A 128 1.74 0.36 12.52
N PRO A 129 1.37 -0.26 13.66
CA PRO A 129 0.70 0.46 14.75
C PRO A 129 1.64 1.49 15.38
N SER A 130 1.09 2.66 15.75
CA SER A 130 1.80 3.66 16.52
C SER A 130 2.22 3.11 17.90
N LEU A 131 3.39 3.52 18.38
CA LEU A 131 3.87 3.16 19.71
C LEU A 131 3.08 3.86 20.83
N ASP A 132 2.65 5.10 20.56
CA ASP A 132 1.94 5.91 21.55
C ASP A 132 0.44 5.60 21.60
N ASN A 133 -0.13 5.19 20.48
CA ASN A 133 -1.55 4.83 20.38
C ASN A 133 -1.76 3.65 19.42
N PRO A 134 -1.86 2.42 19.94
CA PRO A 134 -2.05 1.22 19.11
C PRO A 134 -3.32 1.19 18.24
N ASP A 135 -4.30 2.07 18.52
CA ASP A 135 -5.51 2.20 17.71
C ASP A 135 -5.28 3.05 16.44
N ARG A 136 -4.07 3.58 16.27
CA ARG A 136 -3.65 4.34 15.09
C ARG A 136 -2.45 3.69 14.43
N ASP A 137 -2.32 3.90 13.14
CA ASP A 137 -1.11 3.55 12.38
C ASP A 137 -0.14 4.73 12.33
N VAL A 138 1.12 4.43 11.99
CA VAL A 138 2.19 5.44 11.92
C VAL A 138 1.94 6.49 10.82
N THR A 139 1.30 6.11 9.70
CA THR A 139 0.90 7.08 8.66
C THR A 139 -0.04 8.14 9.22
N THR A 140 -1.09 7.70 9.93
CA THR A 140 -2.04 8.60 10.60
C THR A 140 -1.36 9.50 11.62
N GLU A 141 -0.38 8.98 12.37
CA GLU A 141 0.40 9.75 13.33
C GLU A 141 1.21 10.86 12.65
N ILE A 142 1.97 10.51 11.61
CA ILE A 142 2.78 11.48 10.83
C ILE A 142 1.90 12.57 10.21
N MET A 143 0.80 12.19 9.54
CA MET A 143 -0.10 13.14 8.90
C MET A 143 -0.74 14.11 9.89
N ASN A 144 -1.10 13.64 11.09
CA ASN A 144 -1.66 14.50 12.13
C ASN A 144 -0.62 15.45 12.77
N PHE A 145 0.67 15.13 12.69
CA PHE A 145 1.73 15.98 13.20
C PHE A 145 1.99 17.18 12.28
N ASP A 146 1.83 17.01 10.98
CA ASP A 146 2.11 18.03 9.96
C ASP A 146 0.92 19.00 9.75
N HIS A 147 -0.22 18.79 10.39
CA HIS A 147 -1.42 19.62 10.37
C HIS A 147 -1.73 20.18 11.76
#